data_71fb4c17399d9cea8f55aa566dfe92fa
#
_entry.id   71fb4c17399d9cea8f55aa566dfe92fa
#
_cell.length_a   1.000
_cell.length_b   1.000
_cell.length_c   1.000
_cell.angle_alpha   90.00
_cell.angle_beta   90.00
_cell.angle_gamma   90.00
#
_symmetry.space_group_name_H-M   'P 1'
#
loop_
_entity.id
_entity.type
_entity.pdbx_description
1 polymer ?
#
loop_
_entity_poly.entity_id
_entity_poly.type
_entity_poly.pdbx_seq_one_letter_code
_entity_poly.pdbx_strand_id
1 'polypeptide(L)'
;PLASTMATWLKRKFNLSTVQHIFMIALSMSLAERVWPGIFQWNLGYTLLWMKWPLFQWADTVGFLGLSSIILLIQAALLTALLNYKTNKKMFSALTLGIIAVLVIMHFTGLAKETTWSETGQSVSFTLAQGNIGNEEKLISEYGRGFQPAIIEKYISQTNEYLTKKTEENLQFKSDIILWPETAMPISMDPHFEKHPLQMKIQSQ
;
A
#
# COMPACT_ATOMS: atom_id res chain seq x y z
N PRO A 1 -6.01 16.69 14.01
CA PRO A 1 -6.47 18.02 14.50
C PRO A 1 -7.13 18.84 13.41
N LEU A 2 -6.48 19.07 12.24
CA LEU A 2 -7.02 19.97 11.20
C LEU A 2 -8.39 19.55 10.66
N ALA A 3 -8.58 18.26 10.34
CA ALA A 3 -9.88 17.76 9.82
C ALA A 3 -11.03 17.98 10.81
N SER A 4 -10.84 17.69 12.08
CA SER A 4 -11.86 17.90 13.11
C SER A 4 -12.11 19.39 13.38
N THR A 5 -11.07 20.23 13.31
CA THR A 5 -11.21 21.69 13.44
C THR A 5 -12.01 22.26 12.28
N MET A 6 -11.73 21.82 11.04
CA MET A 6 -12.49 22.22 9.85
C MET A 6 -13.96 21.80 9.96
N ALA A 7 -14.24 20.55 10.34
CA ALA A 7 -15.61 20.06 10.52
C ALA A 7 -16.36 20.85 11.61
N THR A 8 -15.68 21.23 12.71
CA THR A 8 -16.27 22.02 13.79
C THR A 8 -16.54 23.47 13.35
N TRP A 9 -15.64 24.06 12.56
CA TRP A 9 -15.86 25.38 11.96
C TRP A 9 -17.05 25.37 11.00
N LEU A 10 -17.16 24.36 10.15
CA LEU A 10 -18.31 24.17 9.24
C LEU A 10 -19.61 23.99 10.03
N LYS A 11 -19.60 23.22 11.12
CA LYS A 11 -20.77 23.08 12.00
C LYS A 11 -21.28 24.41 12.51
N ARG A 12 -20.37 25.27 12.98
CA ARG A 12 -20.72 26.60 13.50
C ARG A 12 -21.22 27.53 12.40
N LYS A 13 -20.52 27.56 11.24
CA LYS A 13 -20.85 28.45 10.12
C LYS A 13 -22.19 28.12 9.48
N PHE A 14 -22.53 26.83 9.35
CA PHE A 14 -23.75 26.37 8.66
C PHE A 14 -24.81 25.81 9.62
N ASN A 15 -24.62 25.96 10.91
CA ASN A 15 -25.54 25.51 11.95
C ASN A 15 -25.96 24.03 11.81
N LEU A 16 -24.98 23.15 11.52
CA LEU A 16 -25.21 21.74 11.24
C LEU A 16 -25.72 21.00 12.48
N SER A 17 -26.65 20.09 12.27
CA SER A 17 -27.08 19.14 13.29
C SER A 17 -25.95 18.24 13.76
N THR A 18 -26.11 17.56 14.91
CA THR A 18 -25.08 16.61 15.40
C THR A 18 -24.81 15.50 14.42
N VAL A 19 -25.81 14.96 13.75
CA VAL A 19 -25.66 13.92 12.72
C VAL A 19 -24.83 14.43 11.54
N GLN A 20 -25.19 15.59 10.99
CA GLN A 20 -24.44 16.20 9.89
C GLN A 20 -22.98 16.48 10.27
N HIS A 21 -22.75 16.91 11.52
CA HIS A 21 -21.39 17.14 12.00
C HIS A 21 -20.57 15.84 12.08
N ILE A 22 -21.14 14.73 12.54
CA ILE A 22 -20.45 13.42 12.57
C ILE A 22 -20.02 13.00 11.15
N PHE A 23 -20.93 13.07 10.19
CA PHE A 23 -20.60 12.75 8.80
C PHE A 23 -19.59 13.74 8.19
N MET A 24 -19.67 15.00 8.54
CA MET A 24 -18.69 16.00 8.10
C MET A 24 -17.29 15.73 8.64
N ILE A 25 -17.17 15.23 9.88
CA ILE A 25 -15.88 14.77 10.42
C ILE A 25 -15.34 13.61 9.57
N ALA A 26 -16.16 12.60 9.26
CA ALA A 26 -15.73 11.46 8.46
C ALA A 26 -15.25 11.89 7.07
N LEU A 27 -15.99 12.77 6.39
CA LEU A 27 -15.61 13.31 5.08
C LEU A 27 -14.34 14.15 5.15
N SER A 28 -14.19 14.98 6.20
CA SER A 28 -12.99 15.80 6.39
C SER A 28 -11.76 14.94 6.67
N MET A 29 -11.90 13.83 7.40
CA MET A 29 -10.80 12.89 7.62
C MET A 29 -10.43 12.13 6.35
N SER A 30 -11.42 11.70 5.57
CA SER A 30 -11.19 11.06 4.26
C SER A 30 -10.45 12.00 3.29
N LEU A 31 -10.84 13.28 3.26
CA LEU A 31 -10.13 14.29 2.46
C LEU A 31 -8.71 14.53 2.97
N ALA A 32 -8.53 14.56 4.29
CA ALA A 32 -7.21 14.74 4.90
C ALA A 32 -6.25 13.60 4.54
N GLU A 33 -6.70 12.34 4.53
CA GLU A 33 -5.88 11.21 4.08
C GLU A 33 -5.39 11.39 2.62
N ARG A 34 -6.22 11.98 1.76
CA ARG A 34 -5.89 12.19 0.35
C ARG A 34 -4.91 13.34 0.12
N VAL A 35 -5.03 14.40 0.91
CA VAL A 35 -4.29 15.66 0.69
C VAL A 35 -3.02 15.73 1.53
N TRP A 36 -2.95 14.96 2.63
CA TRP A 36 -1.80 15.03 3.53
C TRP A 36 -0.55 14.47 2.86
N PRO A 37 0.53 15.27 2.74
CA PRO A 37 1.78 14.79 2.19
C PRO A 37 2.43 13.80 3.16
N GLY A 38 2.66 12.59 2.70
CA GLY A 38 3.37 11.54 3.44
C GLY A 38 4.38 10.85 2.53
N ILE A 39 5.54 10.51 3.06
CA ILE A 39 6.56 9.71 2.35
C ILE A 39 5.98 8.33 2.04
N PHE A 40 5.21 7.76 2.98
CA PHE A 40 4.47 6.53 2.78
C PHE A 40 2.98 6.83 2.85
N GLN A 41 2.25 6.46 1.79
CA GLN A 41 0.80 6.61 1.76
C GLN A 41 0.14 5.54 2.61
N TRP A 42 0.12 5.78 3.91
CA TRP A 42 -0.62 4.95 4.85
C TRP A 42 -2.06 5.43 4.93
N ASN A 43 -3.03 4.50 4.77
CA ASN A 43 -4.45 4.82 4.88
C ASN A 43 -5.23 3.69 5.57
N LEU A 44 -6.43 3.99 6.08
CA LEU A 44 -7.27 3.02 6.78
C LEU A 44 -7.70 1.84 5.89
N GLY A 45 -7.81 2.04 4.58
CA GLY A 45 -8.20 0.99 3.64
C GLY A 45 -7.26 -0.21 3.66
N TYR A 46 -5.96 -0.02 3.97
CA TYR A 46 -5.01 -1.12 4.11
C TYR A 46 -5.34 -2.09 5.25
N THR A 47 -6.11 -1.67 6.25
CA THR A 47 -6.50 -2.57 7.34
C THR A 47 -7.32 -3.77 6.83
N LEU A 48 -8.14 -3.57 5.81
CA LEU A 48 -8.93 -4.65 5.19
C LEU A 48 -8.03 -5.69 4.48
N LEU A 49 -6.95 -5.25 3.85
CA LEU A 49 -5.95 -6.12 3.24
C LEU A 49 -5.22 -6.95 4.31
N TRP A 50 -4.77 -6.31 5.40
CA TRP A 50 -4.08 -6.98 6.50
C TRP A 50 -4.96 -8.03 7.18
N MET A 51 -6.26 -7.74 7.30
CA MET A 51 -7.25 -8.68 7.83
C MET A 51 -7.59 -9.81 6.84
N LYS A 52 -7.10 -9.76 5.60
CA LYS A 52 -7.45 -10.66 4.50
C LYS A 52 -8.97 -10.77 4.31
N TRP A 53 -9.68 -9.70 4.56
CA TRP A 53 -11.14 -9.69 4.45
C TRP A 53 -11.55 -9.40 3.00
N PRO A 54 -12.43 -10.20 2.36
CA PRO A 54 -12.79 -10.05 0.93
C PRO A 54 -13.21 -8.64 0.50
N LEU A 55 -13.60 -7.79 1.45
CA LEU A 55 -13.90 -6.38 1.19
C LEU A 55 -12.73 -5.62 0.55
N PHE A 56 -11.48 -6.04 0.77
CA PHE A 56 -10.33 -5.36 0.18
C PHE A 56 -10.31 -5.46 -1.35
N GLN A 57 -10.98 -6.44 -1.95
CA GLN A 57 -11.11 -6.59 -3.40
C GLN A 57 -11.79 -5.39 -4.07
N TRP A 58 -12.54 -4.60 -3.31
CA TRP A 58 -13.11 -3.35 -3.81
C TRP A 58 -12.06 -2.26 -4.07
N ALA A 59 -10.82 -2.46 -3.63
CA ALA A 59 -9.72 -1.55 -3.93
C ALA A 59 -9.47 -1.41 -5.43
N ASP A 60 -9.79 -2.40 -6.25
CA ASP A 60 -9.72 -2.33 -7.73
C ASP A 60 -10.69 -1.30 -8.32
N THR A 61 -11.79 -1.04 -7.63
CA THR A 61 -12.86 -0.14 -8.08
C THR A 61 -12.75 1.26 -7.47
N VAL A 62 -12.50 1.35 -6.16
CA VAL A 62 -12.53 2.61 -5.41
C VAL A 62 -11.16 3.04 -4.88
N GLY A 63 -10.14 2.21 -5.04
CA GLY A 63 -8.82 2.39 -4.44
C GLY A 63 -8.83 2.21 -2.92
N PHE A 64 -7.64 2.13 -2.30
CA PHE A 64 -7.53 2.03 -0.84
C PHE A 64 -8.01 3.30 -0.12
N LEU A 65 -7.88 4.49 -0.73
CA LEU A 65 -8.46 5.72 -0.19
C LEU A 65 -10.00 5.72 -0.21
N GLY A 66 -10.61 5.10 -1.24
CA GLY A 66 -12.05 4.89 -1.27
C GLY A 66 -12.51 3.92 -0.18
N LEU A 67 -11.76 2.84 0.08
CA LEU A 67 -12.02 1.94 1.20
C LEU A 67 -11.91 2.67 2.55
N SER A 68 -10.91 3.54 2.74
CA SER A 68 -10.81 4.41 3.92
C SER A 68 -12.07 5.25 4.11
N SER A 69 -12.54 5.86 3.02
CA SER A 69 -13.78 6.68 3.06
C SER A 69 -14.99 5.86 3.47
N ILE A 70 -15.14 4.65 2.96
CA ILE A 70 -16.23 3.72 3.33
C ILE A 70 -16.14 3.35 4.81
N ILE A 71 -14.95 3.01 5.32
CA ILE A 71 -14.75 2.71 6.74
C ILE A 71 -15.16 3.90 7.61
N LEU A 72 -14.71 5.10 7.28
CA LEU A 72 -15.05 6.32 8.03
C LEU A 72 -16.55 6.63 8.00
N LEU A 73 -17.21 6.42 6.87
CA LEU A 73 -18.66 6.61 6.75
C LEU A 73 -19.45 5.56 7.55
N ILE A 74 -19.01 4.31 7.56
CA ILE A 74 -19.59 3.25 8.39
C ILE A 74 -19.43 3.60 9.88
N GLN A 75 -18.26 4.08 10.30
CA GLN A 75 -18.03 4.53 11.68
C GLN A 75 -18.95 5.71 12.06
N ALA A 76 -19.13 6.68 11.16
CA ALA A 76 -20.04 7.80 11.35
C ALA A 76 -21.50 7.34 11.49
N ALA A 77 -21.93 6.40 10.65
CA ALA A 77 -23.26 5.81 10.70
C ALA A 77 -23.47 5.01 12.00
N LEU A 78 -22.48 4.21 12.41
CA LEU A 78 -22.51 3.45 13.66
C LEU A 78 -22.62 4.37 14.88
N LEU A 79 -21.79 5.42 14.96
CA LEU A 79 -21.85 6.40 16.03
C LEU A 79 -23.22 7.09 16.06
N THR A 80 -23.76 7.46 14.91
CA THR A 80 -25.08 8.06 14.79
C THR A 80 -26.17 7.09 15.26
N ALA A 81 -26.09 5.82 14.89
CA ALA A 81 -27.03 4.79 15.37
C ALA A 81 -26.97 4.68 16.90
N LEU A 82 -25.78 4.56 17.48
CA LEU A 82 -25.59 4.43 18.93
C LEU A 82 -26.17 5.64 19.70
N LEU A 83 -25.95 6.86 19.21
CA LEU A 83 -26.51 8.07 19.84
C LEU A 83 -28.04 8.10 19.78
N ASN A 84 -28.64 7.45 18.80
CA ASN A 84 -30.10 7.41 18.63
C ASN A 84 -30.75 6.14 19.18
N TYR A 85 -30.00 5.25 19.81
CA TYR A 85 -30.49 3.97 20.32
C TYR A 85 -31.71 4.11 21.24
N LYS A 86 -31.71 5.09 22.17
CA LYS A 86 -32.82 5.34 23.12
C LYS A 86 -33.85 6.35 22.61
N THR A 87 -33.41 7.33 21.80
CA THR A 87 -34.22 8.49 21.39
C THR A 87 -34.98 8.27 20.10
N ASN A 88 -34.40 7.55 19.14
CA ASN A 88 -35.00 7.30 17.82
C ASN A 88 -34.70 5.87 17.34
N LYS A 89 -35.47 4.91 17.83
CA LYS A 89 -35.33 3.48 17.51
C LYS A 89 -35.42 3.19 16.00
N LYS A 90 -36.23 3.94 15.24
CA LYS A 90 -36.35 3.78 13.78
C LYS A 90 -35.04 4.12 13.10
N MET A 91 -34.45 5.25 13.47
CA MET A 91 -33.17 5.67 12.93
C MET A 91 -32.05 4.71 13.33
N PHE A 92 -32.01 4.25 14.56
CA PHE A 92 -31.06 3.23 15.02
C PHE A 92 -31.15 1.96 14.15
N SER A 93 -32.39 1.40 14.02
CA SER A 93 -32.58 0.17 13.23
C SER A 93 -32.24 0.37 11.76
N ALA A 94 -32.65 1.49 11.14
CA ALA A 94 -32.37 1.76 9.74
C ALA A 94 -30.87 1.87 9.46
N LEU A 95 -30.12 2.59 10.30
CA LEU A 95 -28.67 2.71 10.15
C LEU A 95 -27.95 1.38 10.39
N THR A 96 -28.33 0.63 11.43
CA THR A 96 -27.74 -0.67 11.74
C THR A 96 -27.98 -1.66 10.61
N LEU A 97 -29.20 -1.76 10.10
CA LEU A 97 -29.53 -2.62 8.95
C LEU A 97 -28.78 -2.18 7.69
N GLY A 98 -28.68 -0.87 7.45
CA GLY A 98 -27.92 -0.32 6.33
C GLY A 98 -26.42 -0.68 6.39
N ILE A 99 -25.81 -0.55 7.57
CA ILE A 99 -24.40 -0.96 7.78
C ILE A 99 -24.23 -2.45 7.50
N ILE A 100 -25.10 -3.30 8.07
CA ILE A 100 -25.04 -4.75 7.86
C ILE A 100 -25.21 -5.07 6.37
N ALA A 101 -26.17 -4.46 5.70
CA ALA A 101 -26.41 -4.68 4.27
C ALA A 101 -25.19 -4.29 3.43
N VAL A 102 -24.57 -3.14 3.68
CA VAL A 102 -23.35 -2.70 2.97
C VAL A 102 -22.23 -3.70 3.19
N LEU A 103 -21.97 -4.11 4.43
CA LEU A 103 -20.89 -5.06 4.74
C LEU A 103 -21.14 -6.42 4.11
N VAL A 104 -22.38 -6.92 4.12
CA VAL A 104 -22.77 -8.20 3.50
C VAL A 104 -22.60 -8.12 1.98
N ILE A 105 -23.11 -7.08 1.34
CA ILE A 105 -22.97 -6.88 -0.10
C ILE A 105 -21.50 -6.81 -0.49
N MET A 106 -20.72 -5.98 0.19
CA MET A 106 -19.30 -5.85 -0.09
C MET A 106 -18.52 -7.14 0.14
N HIS A 107 -18.89 -7.93 1.16
CA HIS A 107 -18.27 -9.22 1.44
C HIS A 107 -18.52 -10.21 0.30
N PHE A 108 -19.77 -10.46 -0.07
CA PHE A 108 -20.10 -11.45 -1.10
C PHE A 108 -19.64 -11.02 -2.50
N THR A 109 -19.75 -9.74 -2.81
CA THR A 109 -19.21 -9.22 -4.08
C THR A 109 -17.68 -9.23 -4.10
N GLY A 110 -17.03 -9.03 -2.96
CA GLY A 110 -15.58 -9.20 -2.81
C GLY A 110 -15.14 -10.64 -3.06
N LEU A 111 -15.84 -11.62 -2.49
CA LEU A 111 -15.61 -13.05 -2.79
C LEU A 111 -15.79 -13.35 -4.28
N ALA A 112 -16.85 -12.83 -4.91
CA ALA A 112 -17.08 -13.01 -6.33
C ALA A 112 -15.96 -12.40 -7.18
N LYS A 113 -15.43 -11.23 -6.82
CA LYS A 113 -14.27 -10.62 -7.47
C LYS A 113 -13.00 -11.48 -7.32
N GLU A 114 -12.75 -12.04 -6.15
CA GLU A 114 -11.62 -12.93 -5.91
C GLU A 114 -11.62 -14.14 -6.85
N THR A 115 -12.79 -14.73 -7.09
CA THR A 115 -12.93 -15.88 -8.01
C THR A 115 -12.75 -15.53 -9.48
N THR A 116 -12.81 -14.25 -9.86
CA THR A 116 -12.55 -13.81 -11.24
C THR A 116 -11.08 -13.73 -11.60
N TRP A 117 -10.20 -13.73 -10.62
CA TRP A 117 -8.76 -13.77 -10.86
C TRP A 117 -8.38 -15.15 -11.40
N SER A 118 -7.97 -15.20 -12.64
CA SER A 118 -7.48 -16.43 -13.30
C SER A 118 -5.98 -16.28 -13.58
N GLU A 119 -5.26 -17.39 -13.45
CA GLU A 119 -3.90 -17.45 -13.91
C GLU A 119 -3.87 -17.31 -15.43
N THR A 120 -2.96 -16.50 -15.95
CA THR A 120 -2.82 -16.27 -17.41
C THR A 120 -2.23 -17.46 -18.15
N GLY A 121 -1.83 -18.50 -17.43
CA GLY A 121 -1.17 -19.70 -17.99
C GLY A 121 0.30 -19.49 -18.37
N GLN A 122 0.81 -18.26 -18.27
CA GLN A 122 2.21 -17.96 -18.45
C GLN A 122 2.87 -17.71 -17.09
N SER A 123 3.83 -18.56 -16.74
CA SER A 123 4.65 -18.38 -15.54
C SER A 123 5.94 -17.64 -15.87
N VAL A 124 6.31 -16.68 -15.03
CA VAL A 124 7.59 -15.98 -15.08
C VAL A 124 8.42 -16.36 -13.87
N SER A 125 9.64 -16.77 -14.11
CA SER A 125 10.55 -17.23 -13.07
C SER A 125 11.41 -16.08 -12.57
N PHE A 126 11.39 -15.83 -11.26
CA PHE A 126 12.17 -14.75 -10.63
C PHE A 126 13.24 -15.32 -9.72
N THR A 127 14.45 -14.77 -9.79
CA THR A 127 15.50 -14.95 -8.79
C THR A 127 15.65 -13.66 -8.00
N LEU A 128 15.52 -13.76 -6.69
CA LEU A 128 15.70 -12.63 -5.78
C LEU A 128 17.10 -12.68 -5.17
N ALA A 129 17.93 -11.67 -5.46
CA ALA A 129 19.25 -11.56 -4.84
C ALA A 129 19.14 -10.79 -3.51
N GLN A 130 19.52 -11.43 -2.42
CA GLN A 130 19.52 -10.82 -1.08
C GLN A 130 20.93 -10.63 -0.59
N GLY A 131 21.42 -9.39 -0.66
CA GLY A 131 22.79 -9.06 -0.28
C GLY A 131 23.10 -9.11 1.21
N ASN A 132 22.07 -9.13 2.08
CA ASN A 132 22.24 -9.07 3.54
C ASN A 132 23.21 -7.97 3.99
N ILE A 133 22.99 -6.74 3.46
CA ILE A 133 23.78 -5.56 3.78
C ILE A 133 23.29 -4.96 5.09
N GLY A 134 24.21 -4.63 6.00
CA GLY A 134 23.90 -4.01 7.27
C GLY A 134 23.32 -2.59 7.11
N ASN A 135 22.48 -2.16 8.05
CA ASN A 135 21.87 -0.82 8.00
C ASN A 135 22.92 0.29 8.06
N GLU A 136 24.01 0.08 8.81
CA GLU A 136 25.09 1.05 8.92
C GLU A 136 25.87 1.19 7.60
N GLU A 137 26.20 0.07 6.95
CA GLU A 137 26.85 0.07 5.64
C GLU A 137 26.00 0.77 4.58
N LYS A 138 24.68 0.54 4.59
CA LYS A 138 23.72 1.24 3.72
C LYS A 138 23.72 2.74 3.98
N LEU A 139 23.58 3.15 5.24
CA LEU A 139 23.53 4.57 5.62
C LEU A 139 24.80 5.30 5.18
N ILE A 140 25.98 4.71 5.42
CA ILE A 140 27.25 5.29 5.01
C ILE A 140 27.35 5.40 3.49
N SER A 141 26.86 4.40 2.75
CA SER A 141 26.86 4.40 1.29
C SER A 141 25.93 5.45 0.69
N GLU A 142 24.76 5.66 1.27
CA GLU A 142 23.81 6.69 0.85
C GLU A 142 24.37 8.12 1.00
N TYR A 143 25.22 8.34 2.00
CA TYR A 143 25.93 9.63 2.16
C TYR A 143 27.16 9.76 1.27
N GLY A 144 27.42 8.83 0.35
CA GLY A 144 28.60 8.86 -0.54
C GLY A 144 29.93 8.66 0.17
N ARG A 145 29.93 8.12 1.39
CA ARG A 145 31.12 7.97 2.25
C ARG A 145 31.81 6.61 2.15
N GLY A 146 31.58 5.86 1.07
CA GLY A 146 32.17 4.55 0.82
C GLY A 146 31.12 3.44 0.77
N PHE A 147 31.58 2.17 0.73
CA PHE A 147 30.79 0.95 0.60
C PHE A 147 29.98 0.79 -0.69
N GLN A 148 29.73 1.84 -1.48
CA GLN A 148 28.96 1.74 -2.73
C GLN A 148 29.52 0.67 -3.70
N PRO A 149 30.84 0.65 -4.03
CA PRO A 149 31.39 -0.38 -4.88
C PRO A 149 31.25 -1.78 -4.28
N ALA A 150 31.48 -1.93 -2.97
CA ALA A 150 31.42 -3.21 -2.28
C ALA A 150 29.97 -3.78 -2.27
N ILE A 151 28.96 -2.94 -2.10
CA ILE A 151 27.55 -3.34 -2.15
C ILE A 151 27.21 -3.83 -3.55
N ILE A 152 27.55 -3.08 -4.60
CA ILE A 152 27.28 -3.45 -5.99
C ILE A 152 28.03 -4.74 -6.35
N GLU A 153 29.32 -4.85 -5.99
CA GLU A 153 30.12 -6.05 -6.24
C GLU A 153 29.50 -7.30 -5.60
N LYS A 154 28.96 -7.17 -4.40
CA LYS A 154 28.29 -8.27 -3.70
C LYS A 154 27.08 -8.78 -4.48
N TYR A 155 26.24 -7.89 -5.02
CA TYR A 155 25.09 -8.29 -5.83
C TYR A 155 25.51 -8.87 -7.19
N ILE A 156 26.53 -8.32 -7.83
CA ILE A 156 27.11 -8.87 -9.07
C ILE A 156 27.65 -10.26 -8.82
N SER A 157 28.45 -10.44 -7.75
CA SER A 157 29.06 -11.74 -7.42
C SER A 157 28.00 -12.81 -7.11
N GLN A 158 26.96 -12.48 -6.34
CA GLN A 158 25.85 -13.39 -6.08
C GLN A 158 25.08 -13.76 -7.37
N THR A 159 24.89 -12.80 -8.25
CA THR A 159 24.23 -13.05 -9.54
C THR A 159 25.07 -13.99 -10.40
N ASN A 160 26.38 -13.76 -10.49
CA ASN A 160 27.29 -14.59 -11.29
C ASN A 160 27.42 -15.99 -10.68
N GLU A 161 27.52 -16.12 -9.37
CA GLU A 161 27.53 -17.43 -8.68
C GLU A 161 26.27 -18.23 -8.99
N TYR A 162 25.10 -17.58 -8.93
CA TYR A 162 23.83 -18.21 -9.30
C TYR A 162 23.82 -18.69 -10.75
N LEU A 163 24.27 -17.85 -11.70
CA LEU A 163 24.30 -18.18 -13.12
C LEU A 163 25.30 -19.32 -13.41
N THR A 164 26.46 -19.32 -12.75
CA THR A 164 27.48 -20.37 -12.90
C THR A 164 26.99 -21.73 -12.38
N LYS A 165 26.49 -21.78 -11.14
CA LYS A 165 25.91 -23.00 -10.54
C LYS A 165 24.81 -23.59 -11.39
N LYS A 166 23.96 -22.75 -11.94
CA LYS A 166 22.88 -23.15 -12.82
C LYS A 166 23.39 -23.81 -14.12
N THR A 167 24.46 -23.30 -14.68
CA THR A 167 25.07 -23.87 -15.90
C THR A 167 25.68 -25.23 -15.61
N GLU A 168 26.31 -25.41 -14.44
CA GLU A 168 26.96 -26.65 -14.03
C GLU A 168 25.96 -27.76 -13.67
N GLU A 169 24.87 -27.41 -12.99
CA GLU A 169 23.86 -28.37 -12.47
C GLU A 169 22.78 -28.73 -13.51
N ASN A 170 22.81 -28.21 -14.71
CA ASN A 170 21.78 -28.43 -15.76
C ASN A 170 20.35 -28.23 -15.25
N LEU A 171 20.16 -27.31 -14.31
CA LEU A 171 18.86 -27.04 -13.69
C LEU A 171 17.88 -26.48 -14.74
N GLN A 172 16.75 -27.19 -14.93
CA GLN A 172 15.69 -26.84 -15.89
C GLN A 172 15.00 -25.50 -15.58
N PHE A 173 15.18 -24.96 -14.37
CA PHE A 173 14.60 -23.69 -13.98
C PHE A 173 15.44 -22.51 -14.47
N LYS A 174 15.10 -22.00 -15.63
CA LYS A 174 15.68 -20.76 -16.13
C LYS A 174 14.96 -19.57 -15.51
N SER A 175 15.67 -18.80 -14.68
CA SER A 175 15.13 -17.54 -14.20
C SER A 175 15.05 -16.56 -15.36
N ASP A 176 13.85 -16.03 -15.61
CA ASP A 176 13.63 -15.06 -16.68
C ASP A 176 14.08 -13.66 -16.23
N ILE A 177 14.01 -13.41 -14.92
CA ILE A 177 14.31 -12.10 -14.33
C ILE A 177 15.08 -12.29 -13.03
N ILE A 178 16.15 -11.53 -12.85
CA ILE A 178 16.89 -11.42 -11.59
C ILE A 178 16.56 -10.05 -10.98
N LEU A 179 16.04 -10.05 -9.74
CA LEU A 179 15.65 -8.85 -9.03
C LEU A 179 16.63 -8.56 -7.89
N TRP A 180 17.14 -7.36 -7.89
CA TRP A 180 17.87 -6.79 -6.77
C TRP A 180 16.95 -5.86 -5.97
N PRO A 181 17.11 -5.74 -4.65
CA PRO A 181 16.30 -4.82 -3.85
C PRO A 181 16.62 -3.36 -4.20
N GLU A 182 15.68 -2.46 -3.90
CA GLU A 182 15.79 -1.02 -4.19
C GLU A 182 17.13 -0.42 -3.74
N THR A 183 17.64 -0.85 -2.60
CA THR A 183 18.90 -0.33 -2.03
C THR A 183 20.16 -1.05 -2.49
N ALA A 184 20.07 -1.95 -3.47
CA ALA A 184 21.25 -2.60 -4.07
C ALA A 184 22.12 -1.64 -4.88
N MET A 185 21.52 -0.55 -5.36
CA MET A 185 22.14 0.47 -6.17
C MET A 185 22.22 1.79 -5.39
N PRO A 186 23.22 1.99 -4.53
CA PRO A 186 23.37 3.21 -3.73
C PRO A 186 23.94 4.39 -4.54
N ILE A 187 23.72 4.39 -5.85
CA ILE A 187 24.10 5.44 -6.79
C ILE A 187 22.90 5.86 -7.62
N SER A 188 22.82 7.15 -7.96
CA SER A 188 21.79 7.63 -8.88
C SER A 188 22.05 7.09 -10.28
N MET A 189 21.08 6.40 -10.87
CA MET A 189 21.08 5.95 -12.26
C MET A 189 20.56 7.07 -13.19
N ASP A 190 21.14 8.26 -13.10
CA ASP A 190 20.78 9.36 -13.97
C ASP A 190 21.25 9.04 -15.42
N PRO A 191 20.42 9.19 -16.45
CA PRO A 191 20.83 9.03 -17.85
C PRO A 191 22.01 9.91 -18.25
N HIS A 192 22.23 11.03 -17.57
CA HIS A 192 23.39 11.90 -17.79
C HIS A 192 24.71 11.34 -17.21
N PHE A 193 24.63 10.29 -16.36
CA PHE A 193 25.80 9.61 -15.78
C PHE A 193 26.15 8.28 -16.48
N GLU A 194 25.82 8.14 -17.76
CA GLU A 194 26.13 6.92 -18.55
C GLU A 194 27.58 6.45 -18.48
N LYS A 195 28.51 7.32 -18.07
CA LYS A 195 29.93 7.04 -17.96
C LYS A 195 30.42 6.72 -16.54
N HIS A 196 29.51 6.52 -15.58
CA HIS A 196 29.96 6.17 -14.24
C HIS A 196 30.57 4.75 -14.24
N PRO A 197 31.80 4.54 -13.73
CA PRO A 197 32.50 3.25 -13.82
C PRO A 197 31.71 2.05 -13.29
N LEU A 198 30.92 2.24 -12.22
CA LEU A 198 30.08 1.20 -11.63
C LEU A 198 28.88 0.86 -12.53
N GLN A 199 28.30 1.83 -13.21
CA GLN A 199 27.22 1.62 -14.17
C GLN A 199 27.72 0.86 -15.41
N MET A 200 28.89 1.22 -15.95
CA MET A 200 29.51 0.49 -17.04
C MET A 200 29.82 -0.96 -16.68
N LYS A 201 30.27 -1.21 -15.43
CA LYS A 201 30.50 -2.56 -14.92
C LYS A 201 29.24 -3.43 -14.88
N ILE A 202 28.10 -2.86 -14.52
CA ILE A 202 26.81 -3.55 -14.50
C ILE A 202 26.33 -3.85 -15.91
N GLN A 203 26.48 -2.91 -16.84
CA GLN A 203 26.07 -3.08 -18.24
C GLN A 203 26.94 -4.09 -19.01
N SER A 204 28.15 -4.37 -18.54
CA SER A 204 29.09 -5.32 -19.17
C SER A 204 28.91 -6.77 -18.74
N GLN A 205 28.00 -7.04 -17.80
CA GLN A 205 27.65 -8.39 -17.30
C GLN A 205 26.44 -8.96 -18.05
#